data_a1f13c0d45fda8a742fd790cf2ce4582
#
_entry.id   a1f13c0d45fda8a742fd790cf2ce4582
#
_cell.length_a   1.000
_cell.length_b   1.000
_cell.length_c   1.000
_cell.angle_alpha   90.00
_cell.angle_beta   90.00
_cell.angle_gamma   90.00
#
_symmetry.space_group_name_H-M   'P 1'
#
loop_
_entity.id
_entity.type
_entity.pdbx_description
1 polymer ?
#
loop_
_entity_poly.entity_id
_entity_poly.type
_entity_poly.pdbx_seq_one_letter_code
_entity_poly.pdbx_strand_id
1 'polypeptide(L)'
;KVWGILGWNIHLYLAHANVTPPEPESSTKGLGLNWHQDTSRVNVEMETSPRPRLSVKVALFLSDLSETGRGNFHIIPGSQKRDALKFPKGEGRKAKMRGSMPVQVAPGTAVIFDRRLWHSASANYWTESRKAIFYGYSYRWLAPRGPCNVKKYWDDLDPIQKQLCRQQPVDVHRYTTPFDEDVPLRVWIEKHLGKEAIQP
;
A
#
# COMPACT_ATOMS: atom_id res chain seq x y z
N LYS A 1 -11.18 -7.96 1.03
CA LYS A 1 -10.36 -7.54 2.21
C LYS A 1 -10.17 -6.02 2.25
N VAL A 2 -9.69 -5.36 1.19
CA VAL A 2 -9.40 -3.91 1.18
C VAL A 2 -10.66 -3.07 1.41
N TRP A 3 -11.78 -3.41 0.74
CA TRP A 3 -13.04 -2.70 0.93
C TRP A 3 -13.59 -2.82 2.37
N GLY A 4 -13.35 -3.91 3.05
CA GLY A 4 -13.69 -4.05 4.48
C GLY A 4 -12.86 -3.15 5.42
N ILE A 5 -11.85 -2.44 4.90
CA ILE A 5 -10.99 -1.51 5.65
C ILE A 5 -11.24 -0.05 5.24
N LEU A 6 -11.44 0.20 3.96
CA LEU A 6 -11.60 1.55 3.38
C LEU A 6 -13.04 1.86 2.94
N GLY A 7 -13.93 0.88 2.91
CA GLY A 7 -15.21 0.99 2.25
C GLY A 7 -15.13 0.73 0.74
N TRP A 8 -16.25 0.89 0.07
CA TRP A 8 -16.44 0.55 -1.34
C TRP A 8 -16.03 1.67 -2.32
N ASN A 9 -15.96 2.93 -1.85
CA ASN A 9 -15.68 4.08 -2.70
C ASN A 9 -14.16 4.27 -2.90
N ILE A 10 -13.54 3.25 -3.48
CA ILE A 10 -12.08 3.15 -3.62
C ILE A 10 -11.64 2.97 -5.07
N HIS A 11 -10.41 3.35 -5.30
CA HIS A 11 -9.68 3.07 -6.54
C HIS A 11 -8.23 2.66 -6.27
N LEU A 12 -7.57 2.10 -7.27
CA LEU A 12 -6.15 1.84 -7.29
C LEU A 12 -5.40 3.16 -7.57
N TYR A 13 -4.81 3.79 -6.55
CA TYR A 13 -4.09 5.05 -6.74
C TYR A 13 -2.64 4.85 -7.18
N LEU A 14 -2.09 3.67 -6.94
CA LEU A 14 -0.70 3.30 -7.26
C LEU A 14 -0.59 1.79 -7.47
N ALA A 15 0.15 1.39 -8.48
CA ALA A 15 0.64 0.03 -8.65
C ALA A 15 2.09 0.07 -9.13
N HIS A 16 2.96 -0.76 -8.55
CA HIS A 16 4.34 -0.89 -9.02
C HIS A 16 4.92 -2.25 -8.63
N ALA A 17 5.82 -2.74 -9.47
CA ALA A 17 6.69 -3.86 -9.13
C ALA A 17 7.99 -3.33 -8.48
N ASN A 18 8.51 -4.08 -7.55
CA ASN A 18 9.75 -3.77 -6.86
C ASN A 18 10.66 -5.01 -6.92
N VAL A 19 11.86 -4.83 -7.46
CA VAL A 19 12.87 -5.86 -7.53
C VAL A 19 14.09 -5.39 -6.75
N THR A 20 14.53 -6.19 -5.79
CA THR A 20 15.73 -5.94 -4.98
C THR A 20 16.74 -7.04 -5.29
N PRO A 21 17.75 -6.77 -6.12
CA PRO A 21 18.76 -7.76 -6.46
C PRO A 21 19.62 -8.13 -5.24
N PRO A 22 20.30 -9.26 -5.29
CA PRO A 22 21.33 -9.63 -4.30
C PRO A 22 22.43 -8.58 -4.20
N GLU A 23 22.95 -8.40 -2.99
CA GLU A 23 24.13 -7.60 -2.73
C GLU A 23 25.00 -8.27 -1.66
N PRO A 24 26.34 -8.13 -1.72
CA PRO A 24 27.21 -8.68 -0.68
C PRO A 24 27.01 -7.93 0.64
N GLU A 25 27.13 -8.62 1.78
CA GLU A 25 27.02 -8.00 3.13
C GLU A 25 28.04 -6.86 3.35
N SER A 26 29.18 -6.93 2.67
CA SER A 26 30.19 -5.89 2.69
C SER A 26 29.81 -4.63 1.90
N SER A 27 28.68 -4.63 1.20
CA SER A 27 28.25 -3.49 0.40
C SER A 27 27.88 -2.30 1.28
N THR A 28 28.59 -1.19 1.13
CA THR A 28 28.24 0.09 1.74
C THR A 28 27.23 0.90 0.92
N LYS A 29 26.95 0.45 -0.30
CA LYS A 29 26.04 1.10 -1.27
C LYS A 29 24.66 0.48 -1.29
N GLY A 30 24.45 -0.60 -0.55
CA GLY A 30 23.21 -1.37 -0.55
C GLY A 30 22.04 -0.67 0.10
N LEU A 31 20.86 -1.24 -0.13
CA LEU A 31 19.59 -0.80 0.47
C LEU A 31 19.57 -1.11 1.97
N GLY A 32 20.18 -0.22 2.78
CA GLY A 32 19.96 -0.25 4.22
C GLY A 32 18.55 0.19 4.60
N LEU A 33 18.22 0.04 5.89
CA LEU A 33 16.96 0.57 6.44
C LEU A 33 16.81 2.06 6.11
N ASN A 34 15.61 2.45 5.70
CA ASN A 34 15.23 3.85 5.49
C ASN A 34 13.76 4.02 5.87
N TRP A 35 13.53 4.20 7.17
CA TRP A 35 12.19 4.30 7.75
C TRP A 35 11.39 5.46 7.19
N HIS A 36 10.20 5.17 6.71
CA HIS A 36 9.28 6.15 6.18
C HIS A 36 7.82 5.71 6.33
N GLN A 37 6.93 6.68 6.20
CA GLN A 37 5.53 6.48 5.90
C GLN A 37 5.29 6.85 4.45
N ASP A 38 4.35 6.19 3.81
CA ASP A 38 3.96 6.56 2.46
C ASP A 38 3.23 7.91 2.44
N THR A 39 3.40 8.68 1.36
CA THR A 39 2.73 9.98 1.20
C THR A 39 3.03 10.97 2.33
N SER A 40 4.30 11.12 2.67
CA SER A 40 4.77 12.01 3.75
C SER A 40 4.22 13.45 3.63
N ARG A 41 4.09 13.99 2.42
CA ARG A 41 3.55 15.35 2.21
C ARG A 41 2.10 15.47 2.70
N VAL A 42 1.24 14.52 2.32
CA VAL A 42 -0.15 14.47 2.81
C VAL A 42 -0.18 14.42 4.34
N ASN A 43 0.74 13.65 4.94
CA ASN A 43 0.82 13.58 6.40
C ASN A 43 1.19 14.92 7.04
N VAL A 44 1.96 15.76 6.38
CA VAL A 44 2.33 17.10 6.88
C VAL A 44 1.16 18.09 6.78
N GLU A 45 0.38 17.97 5.72
CA GLU A 45 -0.71 18.92 5.40
C GLU A 45 -2.01 18.64 6.14
N MET A 46 -2.17 17.47 6.75
CA MET A 46 -3.36 17.16 7.55
C MET A 46 -3.21 17.70 8.98
N GLU A 47 -4.23 18.36 9.49
CA GLU A 47 -4.21 19.02 10.80
C GLU A 47 -4.41 18.06 11.98
N THR A 48 -5.03 16.89 11.75
CA THR A 48 -5.36 15.94 12.82
C THR A 48 -4.16 15.06 13.23
N SER A 49 -4.11 14.65 14.49
CA SER A 49 -3.13 13.67 15.00
C SER A 49 -3.85 12.60 15.83
N PRO A 50 -3.67 11.31 15.53
CA PRO A 50 -2.99 10.79 14.35
C PRO A 50 -3.74 11.15 13.07
N ARG A 51 -3.02 11.32 11.98
CA ARG A 51 -3.61 11.65 10.68
C ARG A 51 -4.55 10.56 10.18
N PRO A 52 -5.58 10.90 9.40
CA PRO A 52 -6.57 9.93 8.96
C PRO A 52 -5.97 8.87 8.02
N ARG A 53 -6.57 7.69 8.04
CA ARG A 53 -6.23 6.63 7.10
C ARG A 53 -6.87 6.93 5.74
N LEU A 54 -6.08 7.39 4.79
CA LEU A 54 -6.54 7.72 3.44
C LEU A 54 -6.28 6.63 2.41
N SER A 55 -5.42 5.67 2.73
CA SER A 55 -5.12 4.55 1.84
C SER A 55 -4.57 3.35 2.59
N VAL A 56 -4.69 2.21 1.93
CA VAL A 56 -4.15 0.91 2.35
C VAL A 56 -3.31 0.37 1.22
N LYS A 57 -2.21 -0.28 1.55
CA LYS A 57 -1.39 -1.00 0.60
C LYS A 57 -1.52 -2.51 0.76
N VAL A 58 -1.41 -3.19 -0.37
CA VAL A 58 -1.26 -4.63 -0.46
C VAL A 58 0.10 -4.91 -1.10
N ALA A 59 0.99 -5.53 -0.36
CA ALA A 59 2.26 -6.04 -0.89
C ALA A 59 2.11 -7.53 -1.15
N LEU A 60 2.19 -7.92 -2.41
CA LEU A 60 2.21 -9.32 -2.83
C LEU A 60 3.67 -9.74 -3.05
N PHE A 61 4.18 -10.59 -2.18
CA PHE A 61 5.56 -11.08 -2.25
C PHE A 61 5.62 -12.31 -3.15
N LEU A 62 6.43 -12.22 -4.22
CA LEU A 62 6.60 -13.28 -5.21
C LEU A 62 7.84 -14.13 -4.93
N SER A 63 8.72 -13.68 -4.04
CA SER A 63 9.92 -14.36 -3.61
C SER A 63 9.77 -14.87 -2.19
N ASP A 64 10.58 -15.84 -1.82
CA ASP A 64 10.67 -16.35 -0.46
C ASP A 64 11.36 -15.33 0.47
N LEU A 65 10.62 -14.89 1.47
CA LEU A 65 11.09 -13.99 2.54
C LEU A 65 10.94 -14.63 3.93
N SER A 66 10.90 -15.95 4.00
CA SER A 66 10.72 -16.70 5.26
C SER A 66 11.88 -16.50 6.25
N GLU A 67 13.04 -16.10 5.75
CA GLU A 67 14.22 -15.80 6.56
C GLU A 67 14.64 -14.33 6.43
N THR A 68 15.37 -13.85 7.42
CA THR A 68 15.95 -12.49 7.40
C THR A 68 17.10 -12.40 6.40
N GLY A 69 17.38 -11.19 5.90
CA GLY A 69 18.46 -10.97 4.95
C GLY A 69 18.07 -11.18 3.49
N ARG A 70 16.80 -11.45 3.20
CA ARG A 70 16.25 -11.65 1.85
C ARG A 70 15.56 -10.41 1.30
N GLY A 71 16.02 -9.20 1.68
CA GLY A 71 15.36 -7.96 1.30
C GLY A 71 14.01 -7.76 1.98
N ASN A 72 13.84 -8.25 3.19
CA ASN A 72 12.58 -8.25 3.92
C ASN A 72 11.98 -6.86 4.06
N PHE A 73 10.66 -6.82 4.03
CA PHE A 73 9.88 -5.68 4.45
C PHE A 73 9.95 -5.58 5.97
N HIS A 74 10.41 -4.47 6.50
CA HIS A 74 10.49 -4.19 7.93
C HIS A 74 9.39 -3.26 8.36
N ILE A 75 8.81 -3.50 9.52
CA ILE A 75 7.74 -2.70 10.09
C ILE A 75 8.01 -2.38 11.56
N ILE A 76 7.39 -1.31 12.04
CA ILE A 76 7.24 -1.03 13.46
C ILE A 76 5.76 -1.18 13.80
N PRO A 77 5.32 -2.29 14.40
CA PRO A 77 3.91 -2.54 14.73
C PRO A 77 3.31 -1.41 15.57
N GLY A 78 2.08 -1.01 15.26
CA GLY A 78 1.37 0.06 15.97
C GLY A 78 1.81 1.49 15.61
N SER A 79 2.84 1.64 14.77
CA SER A 79 3.40 2.94 14.42
C SER A 79 2.55 3.79 13.48
N GLN A 80 1.50 3.22 12.87
CA GLN A 80 0.54 3.98 12.07
C GLN A 80 -0.22 5.05 12.88
N LYS A 81 -0.16 4.96 14.20
CA LYS A 81 -0.72 5.96 15.14
C LYS A 81 0.27 7.07 15.49
N ARG A 82 1.46 7.07 14.92
CA ARG A 82 2.53 8.04 15.20
C ARG A 82 2.88 8.80 13.93
N ASP A 83 2.67 10.08 13.94
CA ASP A 83 2.97 10.95 12.79
C ASP A 83 4.47 11.18 12.60
N ALA A 84 5.26 10.99 13.66
CA ALA A 84 6.72 11.09 13.65
C ALA A 84 7.35 10.00 14.50
N LEU A 85 8.61 9.66 14.18
CA LEU A 85 9.49 8.82 15.00
C LEU A 85 10.66 9.64 15.52
N LYS A 86 11.06 9.36 16.75
CA LYS A 86 12.33 9.84 17.29
C LYS A 86 13.42 8.84 16.91
N PHE A 87 14.34 9.27 16.05
CA PHE A 87 15.48 8.46 15.67
C PHE A 87 16.65 8.67 16.62
N PRO A 88 17.50 7.65 16.84
CA PRO A 88 18.76 7.81 17.58
C PRO A 88 19.65 8.88 16.96
N LYS A 89 20.38 9.61 17.79
CA LYS A 89 21.29 10.66 17.36
C LYS A 89 22.38 10.07 16.46
N GLY A 90 22.60 10.67 15.31
CA GLY A 90 23.60 10.25 14.33
C GLY A 90 23.18 9.15 13.35
N GLU A 91 22.13 8.38 13.64
CA GLU A 91 21.71 7.27 12.77
C GLU A 91 20.54 7.64 11.83
N GLY A 92 19.69 8.56 12.27
CA GLY A 92 18.55 9.01 11.49
C GLY A 92 17.62 7.86 11.07
N ARG A 93 17.11 7.93 9.85
CA ARG A 93 16.18 6.93 9.29
C ARG A 93 16.81 5.55 9.04
N LYS A 94 18.12 5.42 9.20
CA LYS A 94 18.84 4.15 9.02
C LYS A 94 18.93 3.33 10.30
N ALA A 95 18.52 3.89 11.43
CA ALA A 95 18.61 3.27 12.74
C ALA A 95 17.85 1.94 12.80
N LYS A 96 18.41 1.00 13.54
CA LYS A 96 17.66 -0.19 13.98
C LYS A 96 16.71 0.22 15.10
N MET A 97 15.46 0.43 14.77
CA MET A 97 14.44 0.91 15.70
C MET A 97 13.99 -0.18 16.67
N ARG A 98 13.87 0.17 17.94
CA ARG A 98 13.33 -0.75 18.97
C ARG A 98 11.90 -1.16 18.59
N GLY A 99 11.63 -2.46 18.62
CA GLY A 99 10.33 -3.05 18.28
C GLY A 99 10.09 -3.16 16.78
N SER A 100 11.08 -2.82 15.96
CA SER A 100 11.00 -3.14 14.53
C SER A 100 11.21 -4.64 14.29
N MET A 101 10.55 -5.16 13.28
CA MET A 101 10.66 -6.58 12.91
C MET A 101 10.59 -6.76 11.39
N PRO A 102 11.31 -7.75 10.85
CA PRO A 102 11.14 -8.19 9.48
C PRO A 102 9.79 -8.92 9.32
N VAL A 103 9.16 -8.70 8.20
CA VAL A 103 8.00 -9.49 7.77
C VAL A 103 8.54 -10.73 7.06
N GLN A 104 8.37 -11.90 7.68
CA GLN A 104 8.82 -13.17 7.15
C GLN A 104 7.62 -13.91 6.57
N VAL A 105 7.65 -14.16 5.27
CA VAL A 105 6.51 -14.71 4.52
C VAL A 105 6.99 -15.61 3.37
N ALA A 106 6.17 -16.61 3.06
CA ALA A 106 6.36 -17.46 1.88
C ALA A 106 5.96 -16.73 0.58
N PRO A 107 6.45 -17.20 -0.59
CA PRO A 107 6.01 -16.71 -1.88
C PRO A 107 4.48 -16.78 -2.04
N GLY A 108 3.90 -15.79 -2.71
CA GLY A 108 2.45 -15.68 -2.90
C GLY A 108 1.69 -15.03 -1.73
N THR A 109 2.38 -14.71 -0.62
CA THR A 109 1.74 -14.05 0.52
C THR A 109 1.44 -12.59 0.22
N ALA A 110 0.21 -12.18 0.55
CA ALA A 110 -0.22 -10.79 0.51
C ALA A 110 -0.22 -10.17 1.92
N VAL A 111 0.53 -9.10 2.10
CA VAL A 111 0.57 -8.31 3.33
C VAL A 111 -0.20 -7.02 3.12
N ILE A 112 -1.24 -6.81 3.93
CA ILE A 112 -2.08 -5.60 3.86
C ILE A 112 -1.68 -4.68 5.00
N PHE A 113 -1.36 -3.43 4.69
CA PHE A 113 -0.92 -2.47 5.70
C PHE A 113 -1.42 -1.05 5.42
N ASP A 114 -1.58 -0.31 6.51
CA ASP A 114 -1.91 1.11 6.49
C ASP A 114 -0.70 1.91 5.96
N ARG A 115 -0.91 2.83 5.03
CA ARG A 115 0.17 3.68 4.48
C ARG A 115 0.93 4.47 5.54
N ARG A 116 0.30 4.74 6.70
CA ARG A 116 0.90 5.46 7.84
C ARG A 116 1.82 4.56 8.68
N LEU A 117 1.83 3.25 8.46
CA LEU A 117 2.76 2.35 9.14
C LEU A 117 4.19 2.75 8.79
N TRP A 118 5.01 2.97 9.81
CA TRP A 118 6.44 3.17 9.60
C TRP A 118 7.07 1.86 9.17
N HIS A 119 7.65 1.90 7.98
CA HIS A 119 8.20 0.72 7.35
C HIS A 119 9.48 1.04 6.58
N SER A 120 10.18 -0.01 6.21
CA SER A 120 11.40 0.04 5.42
C SER A 120 11.58 -1.25 4.64
N ALA A 121 12.43 -1.25 3.62
CA ALA A 121 13.03 -2.46 3.09
C ALA A 121 14.41 -2.65 3.71
N SER A 122 14.90 -3.90 3.78
CA SER A 122 16.28 -4.21 4.11
C SER A 122 17.08 -4.59 2.87
N ALA A 123 18.39 -4.68 3.03
CA ALA A 123 19.29 -5.28 2.07
C ALA A 123 18.89 -6.73 1.76
N ASN A 124 19.23 -7.17 0.57
CA ASN A 124 19.04 -8.54 0.13
C ASN A 124 20.41 -9.23 0.01
N TYR A 125 20.77 -9.99 1.03
CA TYR A 125 22.03 -10.77 1.06
C TYR A 125 21.85 -12.20 0.58
N TRP A 126 20.63 -12.54 0.12
CA TRP A 126 20.35 -13.85 -0.44
C TRP A 126 20.82 -13.96 -1.88
N THR A 127 20.80 -15.16 -2.43
CA THR A 127 21.28 -15.46 -3.79
C THR A 127 20.30 -15.06 -4.89
N GLU A 128 19.02 -14.88 -4.54
CA GLU A 128 17.97 -14.54 -5.50
C GLU A 128 17.43 -13.13 -5.33
N SER A 129 16.96 -12.54 -6.43
CA SER A 129 16.30 -11.23 -6.39
C SER A 129 14.97 -11.31 -5.65
N ARG A 130 14.76 -10.43 -4.68
CA ARG A 130 13.46 -10.25 -4.06
C ARG A 130 12.53 -9.51 -5.02
N LYS A 131 11.35 -10.09 -5.26
CA LYS A 131 10.31 -9.55 -6.16
C LYS A 131 9.02 -9.35 -5.39
N ALA A 132 8.42 -8.18 -5.52
CA ALA A 132 7.12 -7.88 -4.92
C ALA A 132 6.31 -6.95 -5.81
N ILE A 133 4.99 -7.07 -5.75
CA ILE A 133 4.05 -6.14 -6.39
C ILE A 133 3.32 -5.39 -5.29
N PHE A 134 3.26 -4.08 -5.40
CA PHE A 134 2.55 -3.22 -4.47
C PHE A 134 1.34 -2.60 -5.15
N TYR A 135 0.18 -2.79 -4.55
CA TYR A 135 -1.07 -2.14 -4.92
C TYR A 135 -1.48 -1.18 -3.82
N GLY A 136 -1.64 0.08 -4.15
CA GLY A 136 -2.13 1.10 -3.24
C GLY A 136 -3.58 1.46 -3.55
N TYR A 137 -4.47 1.31 -2.57
CA TYR A 137 -5.88 1.66 -2.67
C TYR A 137 -6.16 2.90 -1.84
N SER A 138 -6.93 3.84 -2.39
CA SER A 138 -7.39 5.04 -1.70
C SER A 138 -8.83 5.36 -2.09
N TYR A 139 -9.41 6.35 -1.43
CA TYR A 139 -10.72 6.86 -1.82
C TYR A 139 -10.70 7.44 -3.23
N ARG A 140 -11.78 7.27 -4.00
CA ARG A 140 -11.89 7.75 -5.39
C ARG A 140 -11.77 9.27 -5.54
N TRP A 141 -12.10 10.03 -4.50
CA TRP A 141 -11.97 11.49 -4.50
C TRP A 141 -10.51 11.97 -4.28
N LEU A 142 -9.59 11.10 -3.86
CA LEU A 142 -8.15 11.43 -3.81
C LEU A 142 -7.51 11.31 -5.18
N ALA A 143 -6.69 12.29 -5.54
CA ALA A 143 -5.94 12.25 -6.78
C ALA A 143 -5.03 11.01 -6.83
N PRO A 144 -5.02 10.27 -7.96
CA PRO A 144 -4.15 9.12 -8.12
C PRO A 144 -2.68 9.54 -8.26
N ARG A 145 -1.78 8.67 -7.82
CA ARG A 145 -0.35 8.83 -7.97
C ARG A 145 0.13 8.13 -9.25
N GLY A 146 0.25 8.89 -10.31
CA GLY A 146 0.70 8.38 -11.61
C GLY A 146 -0.41 7.76 -12.47
N PRO A 147 -0.11 7.43 -13.72
CA PRO A 147 -1.08 6.88 -14.66
C PRO A 147 -1.50 5.45 -14.32
N CYS A 148 -2.70 5.08 -14.72
CA CYS A 148 -3.16 3.70 -14.77
C CYS A 148 -3.29 3.31 -16.26
N ASN A 149 -2.24 2.76 -16.82
CA ASN A 149 -2.21 2.44 -18.24
C ASN A 149 -2.70 1.01 -18.49
N VAL A 150 -4.01 0.83 -18.45
CA VAL A 150 -4.68 -0.46 -18.71
C VAL A 150 -5.47 -0.47 -20.02
N LYS A 151 -5.29 0.55 -20.87
CA LYS A 151 -6.06 0.74 -22.11
C LYS A 151 -6.10 -0.52 -22.97
N LYS A 152 -4.97 -1.23 -23.07
CA LYS A 152 -4.85 -2.47 -23.86
C LYS A 152 -5.77 -3.60 -23.36
N TYR A 153 -6.11 -3.59 -22.09
CA TYR A 153 -6.86 -4.66 -21.41
C TYR A 153 -8.25 -4.19 -20.99
N TRP A 154 -8.65 -2.98 -21.40
CA TRP A 154 -9.84 -2.32 -20.87
C TRP A 154 -11.13 -3.11 -21.11
N ASP A 155 -11.26 -3.72 -22.28
CA ASP A 155 -12.45 -4.46 -22.67
C ASP A 155 -12.58 -5.81 -21.93
N ASP A 156 -11.46 -6.35 -21.45
CA ASP A 156 -11.39 -7.59 -20.67
C ASP A 156 -11.70 -7.37 -19.18
N LEU A 157 -11.72 -6.11 -18.71
CA LEU A 157 -11.97 -5.79 -17.31
C LEU A 157 -13.45 -5.87 -16.97
N ASP A 158 -13.76 -6.51 -15.83
CA ASP A 158 -15.10 -6.44 -15.25
C ASP A 158 -15.42 -5.03 -14.70
N PRO A 159 -16.68 -4.71 -14.37
CA PRO A 159 -17.07 -3.39 -13.87
C PRO A 159 -16.31 -2.97 -12.60
N ILE A 160 -16.04 -3.90 -11.67
CA ILE A 160 -15.29 -3.59 -10.43
C ILE A 160 -13.84 -3.28 -10.76
N GLN A 161 -13.22 -4.04 -11.64
CA GLN A 161 -11.87 -3.79 -12.12
C GLN A 161 -11.79 -2.42 -12.83
N LYS A 162 -12.78 -2.06 -13.63
CA LYS A 162 -12.88 -0.75 -14.27
C LYS A 162 -12.98 0.38 -13.25
N GLN A 163 -13.82 0.25 -12.21
CA GLN A 163 -13.84 1.20 -11.10
C GLN A 163 -12.45 1.33 -10.46
N LEU A 164 -11.80 0.22 -10.12
CA LEU A 164 -10.48 0.22 -9.48
C LEU A 164 -9.41 0.81 -10.40
N CYS A 165 -9.49 0.56 -11.71
CA CYS A 165 -8.61 1.14 -12.72
C CYS A 165 -9.01 2.55 -13.16
N ARG A 166 -9.86 3.22 -12.40
CA ARG A 166 -10.20 4.64 -12.55
C ARG A 166 -11.01 4.97 -13.80
N GLN A 167 -12.03 4.19 -14.07
CA GLN A 167 -13.05 4.54 -15.05
C GLN A 167 -13.47 6.01 -14.87
N GLN A 168 -13.64 6.74 -15.97
CA GLN A 168 -14.18 8.09 -15.89
C GLN A 168 -15.57 8.02 -15.25
N PRO A 169 -15.81 8.79 -14.17
CA PRO A 169 -17.09 8.74 -13.49
C PRO A 169 -18.18 9.39 -14.36
N VAL A 170 -19.37 8.86 -14.25
CA VAL A 170 -20.60 9.50 -14.74
C VAL A 170 -20.84 10.77 -13.90
N ASP A 171 -20.65 10.68 -12.59
CA ASP A 171 -20.61 11.86 -11.70
C ASP A 171 -19.27 12.57 -11.82
N VAL A 172 -19.28 13.76 -12.42
CA VAL A 172 -18.10 14.61 -12.58
C VAL A 172 -17.55 15.15 -11.26
N HIS A 173 -18.33 15.11 -10.22
CA HIS A 173 -17.98 15.70 -8.91
C HIS A 173 -17.39 14.73 -7.89
N ARG A 174 -16.95 13.59 -8.22
CA ARG A 174 -16.26 12.52 -7.45
C ARG A 174 -16.37 12.52 -5.92
N TYR A 175 -16.60 13.68 -5.30
CA TYR A 175 -16.75 13.89 -3.84
C TYR A 175 -18.21 13.97 -3.38
N THR A 176 -19.16 13.89 -4.29
CA THR A 176 -20.59 13.73 -3.99
C THR A 176 -20.97 12.27 -3.85
N THR A 177 -22.23 11.97 -3.56
CA THR A 177 -22.72 10.58 -3.58
C THR A 177 -22.66 10.05 -5.01
N PRO A 178 -21.85 9.03 -5.29
CA PRO A 178 -21.68 8.54 -6.65
C PRO A 178 -22.91 7.74 -7.11
N PHE A 179 -23.13 7.71 -8.42
CA PHE A 179 -24.10 6.83 -9.06
C PHE A 179 -23.65 5.36 -8.97
N ASP A 180 -24.57 4.41 -9.11
CA ASP A 180 -24.27 2.99 -9.04
C ASP A 180 -23.29 2.53 -10.13
N GLU A 181 -23.38 3.13 -11.30
CA GLU A 181 -22.46 2.90 -12.43
C GLU A 181 -21.01 3.27 -12.09
N ASP A 182 -20.81 4.23 -11.20
CA ASP A 182 -19.49 4.66 -10.76
C ASP A 182 -18.89 3.76 -9.68
N VAL A 183 -19.74 2.99 -9.00
CA VAL A 183 -19.35 2.19 -7.82
C VAL A 183 -19.91 0.76 -7.87
N PRO A 184 -19.67 0.03 -8.96
CA PRO A 184 -20.14 -1.35 -9.10
C PRO A 184 -19.69 -2.27 -7.95
N LEU A 185 -18.61 -1.94 -7.24
CA LEU A 185 -18.20 -2.66 -6.03
C LEU A 185 -19.26 -2.53 -4.93
N ARG A 186 -19.87 -1.35 -4.72
CA ARG A 186 -21.00 -1.18 -3.78
C ARG A 186 -22.19 -2.05 -4.16
N VAL A 187 -22.59 -1.97 -5.43
CA VAL A 187 -23.70 -2.76 -5.98
C VAL A 187 -23.46 -4.26 -5.79
N TRP A 188 -22.23 -4.72 -6.04
CA TRP A 188 -21.85 -6.11 -5.83
C TRP A 188 -21.93 -6.51 -4.36
N ILE A 189 -21.43 -5.69 -3.44
CA ILE A 189 -21.49 -5.94 -1.99
C ILE A 189 -22.95 -6.05 -1.54
N GLU A 190 -23.79 -5.08 -1.90
CA GLU A 190 -25.21 -5.07 -1.55
C GLU A 190 -25.93 -6.32 -2.04
N LYS A 191 -25.69 -6.71 -3.28
CA LYS A 191 -26.32 -7.86 -3.92
C LYS A 191 -25.93 -9.19 -3.27
N HIS A 192 -24.66 -9.37 -2.87
CA HIS A 192 -24.14 -10.67 -2.46
C HIS A 192 -23.94 -10.82 -0.95
N LEU A 193 -23.82 -9.72 -0.22
CA LEU A 193 -23.54 -9.72 1.21
C LEU A 193 -24.58 -8.96 2.04
N GLY A 194 -25.54 -8.30 1.39
CA GLY A 194 -26.59 -7.52 2.04
C GLY A 194 -26.22 -6.04 2.27
N LYS A 195 -27.24 -5.21 2.52
CA LYS A 195 -27.07 -3.76 2.75
C LYS A 195 -26.26 -3.45 4.00
N GLU A 196 -26.34 -4.29 5.00
CA GLU A 196 -25.60 -4.18 6.25
C GLU A 196 -24.07 -4.33 6.07
N ALA A 197 -23.64 -4.95 4.97
CA ALA A 197 -22.22 -5.05 4.63
C ALA A 197 -21.65 -3.78 3.97
N ILE A 198 -22.52 -2.83 3.58
CA ILE A 198 -22.13 -1.53 3.04
C ILE A 198 -21.77 -0.63 4.22
N GLN A 199 -20.49 -0.56 4.54
CA GLN A 199 -19.98 0.44 5.49
C GLN A 199 -19.72 1.77 4.76
N PRO A 200 -19.98 2.91 5.44
CA PRO A 200 -19.72 4.22 4.89
C PRO A 200 -18.24 4.46 4.58
#